data_ccc71c5f9c85b493e37137daa08d00e9
#
_entry.id   ccc71c5f9c85b493e37137daa08d00e9
#
_cell.length_a   1.000
_cell.length_b   1.000
_cell.length_c   1.000
_cell.angle_alpha   90.00
_cell.angle_beta   90.00
_cell.angle_gamma   90.00
#
_symmetry.space_group_name_H-M   'P 1'
#
loop_
_entity.id
_entity.type
_entity.pdbx_description
1 polymer ?
#
loop_
_entity_poly.entity_id
_entity_poly.type
_entity_poly.pdbx_seq_one_letter_code
_entity_poly.pdbx_strand_id
1 'polypeptide(L)'
;KIGREQDGLTQPVSLMYVIEGIDKNQTLTCCHEEHYTTLSNGKEYLSMCRQACKDGILPPSINIVRLYNNGKQGERIVNATQLNKVNVLDEREIAKAELELRRQMVVVNEFLKKYVPGFENISVKYCSEYVGIRESRRIIGEYVLTAEDCLYGKTFYDGIVHKADFPLDIHNPDGAGQSEQEGLPPTVTPYD
;
A
#
# COMPACT_ATOMS: atom_id res chain seq x y z
N LYS A 1 3.47 8.04 -22.24
CA LYS A 1 4.03 6.74 -21.86
C LYS A 1 3.20 6.16 -20.73
N ILE A 2 3.00 4.84 -20.69
CA ILE A 2 2.21 4.15 -19.68
C ILE A 2 3.02 2.94 -19.21
N GLY A 3 3.01 2.68 -17.89
CA GLY A 3 3.64 1.52 -17.30
C GLY A 3 5.15 1.42 -17.51
N ARG A 4 5.73 0.34 -17.05
CA ARG A 4 7.16 0.06 -17.20
C ARG A 4 7.51 -0.33 -18.64
N GLU A 5 8.77 -0.15 -19.02
CA GLU A 5 9.17 -0.24 -20.45
C GLU A 5 9.06 -1.63 -21.04
N GLN A 6 9.35 -2.66 -20.23
CA GLN A 6 9.46 -4.04 -20.72
C GLN A 6 8.09 -4.68 -21.05
N ASP A 7 7.00 -4.28 -20.39
CA ASP A 7 5.71 -4.96 -20.53
C ASP A 7 4.48 -4.05 -20.42
N GLY A 8 4.68 -2.76 -20.11
CA GLY A 8 3.60 -1.79 -19.97
C GLY A 8 2.78 -1.93 -18.67
N LEU A 9 3.19 -2.79 -17.73
CA LEU A 9 2.48 -2.93 -16.46
C LEU A 9 2.62 -1.66 -15.63
N THR A 10 1.50 -1.26 -15.03
CA THR A 10 1.42 -0.16 -14.07
C THR A 10 1.44 -0.69 -12.65
N GLN A 11 1.75 0.19 -11.70
CA GLN A 11 1.59 -0.14 -10.29
C GLN A 11 0.14 -0.55 -9.99
N PRO A 12 -0.08 -1.44 -9.01
CA PRO A 12 -1.41 -1.95 -8.69
C PRO A 12 -2.34 -0.86 -8.19
N VAL A 13 -3.63 -1.04 -8.42
CA VAL A 13 -4.70 -0.21 -7.86
C VAL A 13 -5.07 -0.69 -6.47
N SER A 14 -5.63 0.19 -5.64
CA SER A 14 -6.01 -0.11 -4.27
C SER A 14 -7.26 0.65 -3.83
N LEU A 15 -7.87 0.23 -2.72
CA LEU A 15 -8.96 0.92 -2.07
C LEU A 15 -8.65 1.03 -0.57
N MET A 16 -8.57 2.24 -0.05
CA MET A 16 -8.38 2.48 1.38
C MET A 16 -9.74 2.66 2.07
N TYR A 17 -9.80 2.26 3.33
CA TYR A 17 -11.02 2.38 4.11
C TYR A 17 -10.73 2.58 5.59
N VAL A 18 -11.72 3.01 6.34
CA VAL A 18 -11.63 3.21 7.78
C VAL A 18 -12.47 2.16 8.48
N ILE A 19 -11.88 1.53 9.49
CA ILE A 19 -12.56 0.66 10.44
C ILE A 19 -12.73 1.34 11.77
N GLU A 20 -13.80 0.98 12.49
CA GLU A 20 -14.11 1.40 13.84
C GLU A 20 -14.48 0.19 14.71
N GLY A 21 -14.63 0.38 16.03
CA GLY A 21 -14.96 -0.69 16.97
C GLY A 21 -13.76 -1.46 17.49
N ILE A 22 -12.53 -0.94 17.30
CA ILE A 22 -11.31 -1.48 17.87
C ILE A 22 -11.30 -1.22 19.37
N ASP A 23 -10.82 -2.20 20.18
CA ASP A 23 -10.66 -2.02 21.62
C ASP A 23 -9.84 -0.75 21.92
N LYS A 24 -10.31 0.05 22.88
CA LYS A 24 -9.69 1.35 23.23
C LYS A 24 -8.25 1.23 23.73
N ASN A 25 -7.87 0.08 24.28
CA ASN A 25 -6.53 -0.20 24.74
C ASN A 25 -5.61 -0.73 23.62
N GLN A 26 -6.18 -1.02 22.44
CA GLN A 26 -5.41 -1.51 21.29
C GLN A 26 -4.68 -0.35 20.61
N THR A 27 -3.35 -0.41 20.64
CA THR A 27 -2.47 0.62 20.06
C THR A 27 -1.81 0.21 18.76
N LEU A 28 -2.11 -1.00 18.25
CA LEU A 28 -1.51 -1.52 17.02
C LEU A 28 -1.64 -0.54 15.86
N THR A 29 -0.51 -0.17 15.33
CA THR A 29 -0.34 0.47 14.02
C THR A 29 0.76 -0.26 13.27
N CYS A 30 0.66 -0.31 11.96
CA CYS A 30 1.66 -0.90 11.08
C CYS A 30 1.73 -0.06 9.81
N CYS A 31 2.66 0.90 9.78
CA CYS A 31 2.82 1.84 8.67
C CYS A 31 3.86 1.35 7.66
N HIS A 32 4.83 0.56 8.09
CA HIS A 32 5.97 0.09 7.30
C HIS A 32 6.16 -1.42 7.46
N GLU A 33 6.80 -2.05 6.50
CA GLU A 33 7.11 -3.49 6.52
C GLU A 33 8.13 -3.86 7.60
N GLU A 34 8.81 -2.87 8.16
CA GLU A 34 9.82 -3.02 9.21
C GLU A 34 9.21 -2.91 10.63
N HIS A 35 7.93 -2.63 10.74
CA HIS A 35 7.24 -2.53 12.03
C HIS A 35 6.93 -3.92 12.60
N TYR A 36 7.87 -4.46 13.33
CA TYR A 36 7.70 -5.71 14.07
C TYR A 36 6.96 -5.44 15.38
N THR A 37 5.69 -5.80 15.43
CA THR A 37 4.88 -5.68 16.65
C THR A 37 4.46 -7.06 17.13
N THR A 38 4.79 -7.40 18.38
CA THR A 38 4.27 -8.59 19.03
C THR A 38 2.90 -8.29 19.61
N LEU A 39 1.90 -9.05 19.19
CA LEU A 39 0.53 -8.96 19.70
C LEU A 39 0.42 -9.54 21.10
N SER A 40 -0.67 -9.23 21.83
CA SER A 40 -0.93 -9.75 23.18
C SER A 40 -1.04 -11.27 23.24
N ASN A 41 -1.31 -11.94 22.12
CA ASN A 41 -1.29 -13.40 21.98
C ASN A 41 0.10 -14.00 21.67
N GLY A 42 1.15 -13.19 21.74
CA GLY A 42 2.55 -13.62 21.49
C GLY A 42 2.94 -13.78 20.03
N LYS A 43 2.06 -13.50 19.07
CA LYS A 43 2.36 -13.58 17.64
C LYS A 43 2.94 -12.25 17.15
N GLU A 44 3.89 -12.34 16.23
CA GLU A 44 4.40 -11.18 15.52
C GLU A 44 3.47 -10.86 14.35
N TYR A 45 3.00 -9.59 14.27
CA TYR A 45 1.93 -9.17 13.37
C TYR A 45 2.26 -9.34 11.88
N LEU A 46 3.45 -8.92 11.45
CA LEU A 46 3.84 -9.04 10.04
C LEU A 46 4.01 -10.48 9.59
N SER A 47 4.65 -11.30 10.44
CA SER A 47 4.80 -12.74 10.17
C SER A 47 3.44 -13.41 10.06
N MET A 48 2.47 -12.99 10.89
CA MET A 48 1.11 -13.49 10.82
C MET A 48 0.41 -13.08 9.51
N CYS A 49 0.55 -11.84 9.04
CA CYS A 49 0.01 -11.41 7.76
C CYS A 49 0.63 -12.20 6.59
N ARG A 50 1.95 -12.33 6.57
CA ARG A 50 2.67 -13.09 5.55
C ARG A 50 2.29 -14.57 5.53
N GLN A 51 2.11 -15.17 6.70
CA GLN A 51 1.66 -16.55 6.80
C GLN A 51 0.22 -16.69 6.31
N ALA A 52 -0.68 -15.78 6.68
CA ALA A 52 -2.06 -15.78 6.22
C ALA A 52 -2.18 -15.62 4.69
N CYS A 53 -1.28 -14.85 4.07
CA CYS A 53 -1.18 -14.76 2.62
C CYS A 53 -0.76 -16.10 2.00
N LYS A 54 0.28 -16.76 2.54
CA LYS A 54 0.74 -18.09 2.07
C LYS A 54 -0.31 -19.17 2.22
N ASP A 55 -1.10 -19.12 3.29
CA ASP A 55 -2.17 -20.08 3.60
C ASP A 55 -3.46 -19.81 2.82
N GLY A 56 -3.51 -18.75 1.99
CA GLY A 56 -4.69 -18.36 1.22
C GLY A 56 -5.83 -17.78 2.07
N ILE A 57 -5.56 -17.38 3.31
CA ILE A 57 -6.50 -16.66 4.18
C ILE A 57 -6.62 -15.20 3.72
N LEU A 58 -5.51 -14.58 3.36
CA LEU A 58 -5.48 -13.30 2.68
C LEU A 58 -5.28 -13.51 1.17
N PRO A 59 -5.78 -12.59 0.32
CA PRO A 59 -5.49 -12.62 -1.10
C PRO A 59 -3.98 -12.65 -1.39
N PRO A 60 -3.53 -13.29 -2.49
CA PRO A 60 -2.11 -13.43 -2.80
C PRO A 60 -1.39 -12.09 -3.07
N SER A 61 -2.15 -11.04 -3.33
CA SER A 61 -1.65 -9.67 -3.47
C SER A 61 -1.47 -8.94 -2.13
N ILE A 62 -1.90 -9.53 -0.99
CA ILE A 62 -1.89 -8.89 0.33
C ILE A 62 -1.00 -9.69 1.27
N ASN A 63 0.27 -9.32 1.38
CA ASN A 63 1.21 -9.92 2.33
C ASN A 63 1.38 -9.10 3.62
N ILE A 64 0.75 -7.92 3.68
CA ILE A 64 0.74 -7.02 4.83
C ILE A 64 -0.59 -6.26 4.88
N VAL A 65 -1.14 -6.10 6.07
CA VAL A 65 -2.29 -5.22 6.33
C VAL A 65 -1.80 -3.98 7.07
N ARG A 66 -1.60 -2.87 6.35
CA ARG A 66 -1.16 -1.62 6.95
C ARG A 66 -2.32 -0.94 7.67
N LEU A 67 -2.03 -0.52 8.91
CA LEU A 67 -2.99 0.11 9.82
C LEU A 67 -2.43 1.47 10.26
N TYR A 68 -3.04 2.55 9.78
CA TYR A 68 -2.63 3.90 10.14
C TYR A 68 -3.56 4.49 11.21
N ASN A 69 -2.98 5.28 12.10
CA ASN A 69 -3.75 6.08 13.03
C ASN A 69 -4.46 7.22 12.27
N ASN A 70 -5.77 7.39 12.49
CA ASN A 70 -6.54 8.49 11.90
C ASN A 70 -6.89 9.60 12.90
N GLY A 71 -6.23 9.61 14.06
CA GLY A 71 -6.44 10.61 15.11
C GLY A 71 -7.65 10.34 16.02
N LYS A 72 -8.39 9.24 15.81
CA LYS A 72 -9.52 8.85 16.66
C LYS A 72 -9.28 7.50 17.33
N GLN A 73 -9.54 7.46 18.63
CA GLN A 73 -9.42 6.21 19.39
C GLN A 73 -10.45 5.18 18.90
N GLY A 74 -10.03 3.93 18.76
CA GLY A 74 -10.89 2.85 18.28
C GLY A 74 -11.07 2.83 16.77
N GLU A 75 -10.38 3.68 16.02
CA GLU A 75 -10.41 3.71 14.55
C GLU A 75 -9.01 3.49 13.95
N ARG A 76 -8.96 2.90 12.75
CA ARG A 76 -7.75 2.84 11.91
C ARG A 76 -8.12 3.00 10.46
N ILE A 77 -7.20 3.62 9.70
CA ILE A 77 -7.21 3.57 8.25
C ILE A 77 -6.54 2.27 7.84
N VAL A 78 -7.20 1.49 7.00
CA VAL A 78 -6.66 0.24 6.44
C VAL A 78 -6.17 0.50 5.02
N ASN A 79 -4.89 0.20 4.77
CA ASN A 79 -4.27 0.22 3.46
C ASN A 79 -3.69 -1.17 3.19
N ALA A 80 -4.49 -2.03 2.58
CA ALA A 80 -4.13 -3.43 2.37
C ALA A 80 -4.60 -3.96 1.01
N THR A 81 -5.77 -3.52 0.53
CA THR A 81 -6.31 -4.05 -0.72
C THR A 81 -5.39 -3.71 -1.90
N GLN A 82 -5.20 -4.67 -2.78
CA GLN A 82 -4.33 -4.51 -3.94
C GLN A 82 -4.79 -5.40 -5.09
N LEU A 83 -4.90 -4.81 -6.29
CA LEU A 83 -5.17 -5.56 -7.51
C LEU A 83 -4.15 -5.16 -8.59
N ASN A 84 -3.43 -6.17 -9.07
CA ASN A 84 -2.40 -6.04 -10.09
C ASN A 84 -2.98 -6.17 -11.51
N LYS A 85 -2.24 -5.70 -12.50
CA LYS A 85 -2.51 -5.91 -13.94
C LYS A 85 -3.86 -5.34 -14.40
N VAL A 86 -4.27 -4.21 -13.83
CA VAL A 86 -5.48 -3.48 -14.23
C VAL A 86 -5.11 -2.45 -15.29
N ASN A 87 -5.80 -2.46 -16.43
CA ASN A 87 -5.70 -1.37 -17.39
C ASN A 87 -6.48 -0.17 -16.88
N VAL A 88 -5.79 0.76 -16.22
CA VAL A 88 -6.39 1.95 -15.59
C VAL A 88 -6.91 2.98 -16.60
N LEU A 89 -6.79 2.73 -17.90
CA LEU A 89 -7.38 3.55 -18.95
C LEU A 89 -8.71 2.98 -19.48
N ASP A 90 -9.11 1.80 -19.01
CA ASP A 90 -10.39 1.17 -19.34
C ASP A 90 -11.32 1.26 -18.12
N GLU A 91 -12.38 2.05 -18.25
CA GLU A 91 -13.36 2.26 -17.17
C GLU A 91 -14.05 0.96 -16.74
N ARG A 92 -14.19 -0.01 -17.65
CA ARG A 92 -14.78 -1.32 -17.33
C ARG A 92 -13.86 -2.16 -16.46
N GLU A 93 -12.55 -2.07 -16.70
CA GLU A 93 -11.56 -2.74 -15.84
C GLU A 93 -11.47 -2.07 -14.47
N ILE A 94 -11.54 -0.74 -14.41
CA ILE A 94 -11.60 -0.02 -13.13
C ILE A 94 -12.84 -0.43 -12.34
N ALA A 95 -14.02 -0.52 -12.97
CA ALA A 95 -15.25 -0.95 -12.30
C ALA A 95 -15.14 -2.40 -11.77
N LYS A 96 -14.55 -3.31 -12.52
CA LYS A 96 -14.27 -4.69 -12.05
C LYS A 96 -13.28 -4.70 -10.89
N ALA A 97 -12.23 -3.88 -10.99
CA ALA A 97 -11.23 -3.74 -9.94
C ALA A 97 -11.86 -3.23 -8.64
N GLU A 98 -12.76 -2.27 -8.69
CA GLU A 98 -13.48 -1.76 -7.52
C GLU A 98 -14.26 -2.88 -6.82
N LEU A 99 -15.00 -3.69 -7.57
CA LEU A 99 -15.74 -4.82 -7.00
C LEU A 99 -14.82 -5.82 -6.31
N GLU A 100 -13.69 -6.14 -6.92
CA GLU A 100 -12.72 -7.06 -6.34
C GLU A 100 -12.05 -6.48 -5.09
N LEU A 101 -11.64 -5.21 -5.11
CA LEU A 101 -11.06 -4.54 -3.96
C LEU A 101 -12.04 -4.47 -2.77
N ARG A 102 -13.34 -4.28 -3.03
CA ARG A 102 -14.39 -4.36 -1.99
C ARG A 102 -14.55 -5.77 -1.41
N ARG A 103 -14.41 -6.82 -2.22
CA ARG A 103 -14.35 -8.20 -1.71
C ARG A 103 -13.14 -8.43 -0.82
N GLN A 104 -11.97 -7.93 -1.24
CA GLN A 104 -10.76 -7.98 -0.43
C GLN A 104 -10.92 -7.27 0.93
N MET A 105 -11.63 -6.14 0.99
CA MET A 105 -11.96 -5.48 2.27
C MET A 105 -12.67 -6.42 3.25
N VAL A 106 -13.64 -7.20 2.77
CA VAL A 106 -14.35 -8.18 3.61
C VAL A 106 -13.39 -9.23 4.14
N VAL A 107 -12.57 -9.80 3.27
CA VAL A 107 -11.58 -10.83 3.65
C VAL A 107 -10.56 -10.27 4.67
N VAL A 108 -10.05 -9.07 4.45
CA VAL A 108 -9.12 -8.42 5.39
C VAL A 108 -9.79 -8.16 6.74
N ASN A 109 -11.05 -7.72 6.77
CA ASN A 109 -11.75 -7.51 8.04
C ASN A 109 -11.98 -8.81 8.80
N GLU A 110 -12.37 -9.90 8.14
CA GLU A 110 -12.50 -11.21 8.77
C GLU A 110 -11.17 -11.74 9.31
N PHE A 111 -10.06 -11.50 8.57
CA PHE A 111 -8.71 -11.79 9.07
C PHE A 111 -8.40 -11.00 10.34
N LEU A 112 -8.63 -9.69 10.34
CA LEU A 112 -8.36 -8.83 11.51
C LEU A 112 -9.20 -9.27 12.71
N LYS A 113 -10.51 -9.49 12.55
CA LYS A 113 -11.41 -9.96 13.61
C LYS A 113 -10.95 -11.27 14.23
N LYS A 114 -10.51 -12.20 13.42
CA LYS A 114 -10.19 -13.56 13.85
C LYS A 114 -8.80 -13.69 14.48
N TYR A 115 -7.83 -12.91 14.01
CA TYR A 115 -6.43 -13.15 14.33
C TYR A 115 -5.77 -12.03 15.13
N VAL A 116 -6.35 -10.82 15.17
CA VAL A 116 -5.76 -9.67 15.83
C VAL A 116 -6.53 -9.33 17.11
N PRO A 117 -5.96 -9.58 18.30
CA PRO A 117 -6.63 -9.26 19.56
C PRO A 117 -7.04 -7.79 19.63
N GLY A 118 -8.28 -7.53 20.07
CA GLY A 118 -8.86 -6.19 20.16
C GLY A 118 -9.52 -5.70 18.87
N PHE A 119 -9.57 -6.54 17.81
CA PHE A 119 -10.26 -6.25 16.55
C PHE A 119 -11.53 -7.07 16.35
N GLU A 120 -11.98 -7.83 17.31
CA GLU A 120 -13.10 -8.78 17.21
C GLU A 120 -14.40 -8.10 16.78
N ASN A 121 -14.61 -6.85 17.18
CA ASN A 121 -15.87 -6.11 16.98
C ASN A 121 -15.77 -5.00 15.90
N ILE A 122 -14.75 -5.05 15.06
CA ILE A 122 -14.58 -4.01 14.03
C ILE A 122 -15.68 -4.05 12.97
N SER A 123 -16.01 -2.89 12.47
CA SER A 123 -16.84 -2.70 11.28
C SER A 123 -16.22 -1.66 10.34
N VAL A 124 -16.59 -1.73 9.08
CA VAL A 124 -16.21 -0.68 8.12
C VAL A 124 -17.03 0.56 8.42
N LYS A 125 -16.36 1.66 8.71
CA LYS A 125 -17.00 2.95 8.92
C LYS A 125 -17.32 3.65 7.60
N TYR A 126 -16.32 3.74 6.73
CA TYR A 126 -16.44 4.22 5.35
C TYR A 126 -15.23 3.76 4.54
N CYS A 127 -15.34 3.79 3.23
CA CYS A 127 -14.25 3.53 2.31
C CYS A 127 -14.12 4.68 1.31
N SER A 128 -13.00 4.72 0.60
CA SER A 128 -12.81 5.63 -0.52
C SER A 128 -13.93 5.45 -1.55
N GLU A 129 -14.43 6.55 -2.11
CA GLU A 129 -15.45 6.55 -3.15
C GLU A 129 -14.91 6.00 -4.47
N TYR A 130 -13.63 6.23 -4.72
CA TYR A 130 -12.95 5.86 -5.97
C TYR A 130 -11.78 4.93 -5.70
N VAL A 131 -11.50 4.10 -6.70
CA VAL A 131 -10.28 3.27 -6.73
C VAL A 131 -9.04 4.18 -6.77
N GLY A 132 -8.09 3.91 -5.91
CA GLY A 132 -6.79 4.58 -5.88
C GLY A 132 -5.93 4.10 -7.04
N ILE A 133 -5.74 4.95 -8.04
CA ILE A 133 -4.88 4.71 -9.20
C ILE A 133 -3.53 5.34 -8.90
N ARG A 134 -2.49 4.52 -8.74
CA ARG A 134 -1.13 4.98 -8.42
C ARG A 134 -0.38 5.50 -9.64
N GLU A 135 -0.64 4.93 -10.79
CA GLU A 135 0.05 5.23 -12.03
C GLU A 135 -0.91 5.12 -13.23
N SER A 136 -0.81 6.07 -14.15
CA SER A 136 -1.54 6.02 -15.41
C SER A 136 -0.66 6.59 -16.54
N ARG A 137 -1.10 7.61 -17.25
CA ARG A 137 -0.30 8.30 -18.27
C ARG A 137 0.78 9.16 -17.61
N ARG A 138 2.00 9.06 -18.12
CA ARG A 138 3.11 9.93 -17.72
C ARG A 138 3.38 10.95 -18.81
N ILE A 139 3.67 12.18 -18.40
CA ILE A 139 4.17 13.23 -19.29
C ILE A 139 5.54 12.82 -19.81
N ILE A 140 5.81 13.10 -21.06
CA ILE A 140 7.17 13.06 -21.63
C ILE A 140 7.70 14.49 -21.53
N GLY A 141 8.43 14.75 -20.45
CA GLY A 141 9.05 16.05 -20.19
C GLY A 141 10.36 16.23 -20.95
N GLU A 142 10.89 17.44 -20.91
CA GLU A 142 12.26 17.74 -21.41
C GLU A 142 13.32 17.01 -20.59
N TYR A 143 13.05 16.83 -19.31
CA TYR A 143 13.84 16.02 -18.39
C TYR A 143 12.96 14.94 -17.74
N VAL A 144 13.51 13.75 -17.53
CA VAL A 144 12.89 12.67 -16.79
C VAL A 144 13.75 12.38 -15.57
N LEU A 145 13.20 12.63 -14.38
CA LEU A 145 13.88 12.34 -13.12
C LEU A 145 14.17 10.83 -13.03
N THR A 146 15.43 10.50 -12.75
CA THR A 146 15.89 9.11 -12.64
C THR A 146 16.05 8.69 -11.18
N ALA A 147 16.16 7.37 -10.94
CA ALA A 147 16.46 6.86 -9.61
C ALA A 147 17.81 7.38 -9.10
N GLU A 148 18.83 7.49 -9.98
CA GLU A 148 20.13 8.05 -9.62
C GLU A 148 20.01 9.51 -9.18
N ASP A 149 19.20 10.32 -9.83
CA ASP A 149 18.99 11.72 -9.42
C ASP A 149 18.48 11.80 -7.96
N CYS A 150 17.54 10.92 -7.60
CA CYS A 150 17.02 10.84 -6.22
C CYS A 150 18.05 10.29 -5.23
N LEU A 151 18.82 9.26 -5.64
CA LEU A 151 19.81 8.64 -4.78
C LEU A 151 21.00 9.56 -4.47
N TYR A 152 21.42 10.36 -5.45
CA TYR A 152 22.59 11.22 -5.32
C TYR A 152 22.25 12.69 -5.05
N GLY A 153 20.98 13.03 -4.83
CA GLY A 153 20.55 14.36 -4.42
C GLY A 153 20.76 15.42 -5.49
N LYS A 154 20.32 15.13 -6.73
CA LYS A 154 20.44 16.09 -7.82
C LYS A 154 19.61 17.33 -7.56
N THR A 155 20.17 18.48 -7.89
CA THR A 155 19.51 19.78 -7.77
C THR A 155 19.31 20.43 -9.13
N PHE A 156 18.23 21.20 -9.25
CA PHE A 156 17.86 21.92 -10.46
C PHE A 156 17.71 23.41 -10.16
N TYR A 157 18.18 24.28 -11.06
CA TYR A 157 18.10 25.73 -10.87
C TYR A 157 16.67 26.27 -10.94
N ASP A 158 15.77 25.52 -11.61
CA ASP A 158 14.36 25.83 -11.84
C ASP A 158 13.41 24.87 -11.13
N GLY A 159 13.91 24.13 -10.13
CA GLY A 159 13.12 23.21 -9.32
C GLY A 159 11.97 23.92 -8.60
N ILE A 160 10.77 23.34 -8.65
CA ILE A 160 9.59 23.82 -7.91
C ILE A 160 9.46 23.19 -6.52
N VAL A 161 10.17 22.10 -6.28
CA VAL A 161 10.33 21.44 -4.99
C VAL A 161 11.80 21.28 -4.74
N HIS A 162 12.28 21.65 -3.57
CA HIS A 162 13.67 21.51 -3.17
C HIS A 162 13.80 20.62 -1.94
N LYS A 163 14.84 19.80 -1.91
CA LYS A 163 15.16 18.90 -0.80
C LYS A 163 14.04 17.90 -0.49
N ALA A 164 13.42 17.35 -1.52
CA ALA A 164 12.52 16.20 -1.35
C ALA A 164 13.32 15.01 -0.84
N ASP A 165 12.83 14.32 0.18
CA ASP A 165 13.49 13.16 0.82
C ASP A 165 12.58 11.92 0.88
N PHE A 166 11.56 11.89 0.05
CA PHE A 166 10.65 10.75 0.00
C PHE A 166 11.35 9.53 -0.62
N PRO A 167 11.29 8.35 0.00
CA PRO A 167 11.94 7.15 -0.51
C PRO A 167 11.33 6.69 -1.84
N LEU A 168 12.08 5.89 -2.60
CA LEU A 168 11.59 5.26 -3.82
C LEU A 168 10.53 4.21 -3.47
N ASP A 169 9.26 4.61 -3.55
CA ASP A 169 8.10 3.79 -3.19
C ASP A 169 7.41 3.27 -4.46
N ILE A 170 7.80 2.07 -4.88
CA ILE A 170 7.23 1.41 -6.05
C ILE A 170 6.55 0.12 -5.61
N HIS A 171 5.24 0.03 -5.80
CA HIS A 171 4.50 -1.21 -5.55
C HIS A 171 4.72 -2.22 -6.68
N ASN A 172 4.93 -3.48 -6.29
CA ASN A 172 5.22 -4.56 -7.24
C ASN A 172 4.05 -4.75 -8.24
N PRO A 173 4.26 -4.53 -9.55
CA PRO A 173 3.21 -4.70 -10.54
C PRO A 173 2.86 -6.18 -10.80
N ASP A 174 3.68 -7.13 -10.38
CA ASP A 174 3.49 -8.56 -10.61
C ASP A 174 2.91 -9.31 -9.41
N GLY A 175 2.94 -8.72 -8.21
CA GLY A 175 2.52 -9.42 -7.00
C GLY A 175 2.35 -8.53 -5.78
N ALA A 176 2.44 -9.13 -4.61
CA ALA A 176 2.35 -8.43 -3.33
C ALA A 176 3.62 -7.62 -3.03
N GLY A 177 3.45 -6.63 -2.15
CA GLY A 177 4.55 -5.84 -1.59
C GLY A 177 5.07 -4.74 -2.50
N GLN A 178 6.20 -4.19 -2.11
CA GLN A 178 6.96 -3.22 -2.89
C GLN A 178 7.97 -3.97 -3.75
N SER A 179 8.22 -3.48 -4.97
CA SER A 179 9.29 -4.02 -5.79
C SER A 179 10.61 -3.56 -5.19
N GLU A 180 11.35 -4.48 -4.62
CA GLU A 180 12.76 -4.22 -4.32
C GLU A 180 13.46 -4.02 -5.66
N GLN A 181 13.94 -2.81 -5.90
CA GLN A 181 14.87 -2.60 -7.00
C GLN A 181 16.20 -3.22 -6.56
N GLU A 182 16.56 -4.33 -7.16
CA GLU A 182 17.83 -5.01 -6.88
C GLU A 182 18.97 -3.99 -6.94
N GLY A 183 19.65 -3.79 -5.81
CA GLY A 183 20.85 -2.97 -5.70
C GLY A 183 20.63 -1.47 -5.43
N LEU A 184 19.40 -0.97 -5.29
CA LEU A 184 19.16 0.42 -4.90
C LEU A 184 18.95 0.51 -3.38
N PRO A 185 19.61 1.48 -2.68
CA PRO A 185 19.36 1.69 -1.27
C PRO A 185 17.92 2.20 -1.04
N PRO A 186 17.30 1.86 0.11
CA PRO A 186 15.93 2.29 0.42
C PRO A 186 15.82 3.79 0.71
N THR A 187 16.95 4.46 0.97
CA THR A 187 17.01 5.88 1.33
C THR A 187 17.53 6.70 0.16
N VAL A 188 16.97 7.87 -0.02
CA VAL A 188 17.42 8.88 -1.00
C VAL A 188 18.23 9.97 -0.30
N THR A 189 19.10 10.64 -1.06
CA THR A 189 19.66 11.94 -0.66
C THR A 189 18.63 13.01 -1.03
N PRO A 190 18.38 14.04 -0.19
CA PRO A 190 17.45 15.10 -0.56
C PRO A 190 17.75 15.68 -1.95
N TYR A 191 16.76 15.68 -2.82
CA TYR A 191 16.82 16.06 -4.24
C TYR A 191 15.75 17.11 -4.58
N ASP A 192 15.84 17.72 -5.75
CA ASP A 192 14.89 18.73 -6.25
C ASP A 192 13.94 18.15 -7.30
#